data_72d079eaf38f97e4680988eea9d71a52
#
_entry.id   72d079eaf38f97e4680988eea9d71a52
#
_cell.length_a   1.000
_cell.length_b   1.000
_cell.length_c   1.000
_cell.angle_alpha   90.00
_cell.angle_beta   90.00
_cell.angle_gamma   90.00
#
_symmetry.space_group_name_H-M   'P 1'
#
loop_
_entity.id
_entity.type
_entity.pdbx_description
1 polymer ?
#
loop_
_entity_poly.entity_id
_entity_poly.type
_entity_poly.pdbx_seq_one_letter_code
_entity_poly.pdbx_strand_id
1 'polypeptide(L)'
;CVLVECARCWSSAVCVLYDIAPFWFFFFFFFFFLFIFFFLMLRRPPRSTLFPYTTLFRSGSGKSTLINNTLHQLAAKILNRAQVEVAPFKEFDGMHFFDKVVNINQGPIGRTPRSNPATYTGVFTMIRDLLSQTLESRSRGYKSGRFSFNVKGGRCEACKGDGLIKVEMHFLPDIYVSCDVCSGQRYNRETLEIQYKGKTIAEILQMTVEDALEFFHAIPKITQKLQTLMDVGLSYITLGQNATTLSGGEAQRVKLSKELSKSDTGKTLYILDEPTSGLHFHDIKQLLLVITRLRDRNNTIVIIEHNLDVIKTADWVIDLGPEGGNKGGEIIAFGTPEMVSQSNKSFTGQFLKKHL
;
A
#
# COMPACT_ATOMS: atom_id res chain seq x y z
N CYS A 1 18.17 21.03 8.43
CA CYS A 1 19.21 22.00 7.95
C CYS A 1 20.16 21.37 6.94
N VAL A 2 20.62 20.16 7.14
CA VAL A 2 21.60 19.49 6.26
C VAL A 2 21.06 19.28 4.83
N LEU A 3 19.76 19.08 4.64
CA LEU A 3 19.16 18.86 3.31
C LEU A 3 18.79 20.17 2.58
N VAL A 4 18.67 21.29 3.28
CA VAL A 4 18.45 22.62 2.66
C VAL A 4 19.77 23.19 2.13
N GLU A 5 20.88 22.89 2.78
CA GLU A 5 22.20 23.23 2.27
C GLU A 5 22.63 22.36 1.09
N CYS A 6 22.15 21.12 0.98
CA CYS A 6 22.48 20.24 -0.14
C CYS A 6 21.96 20.75 -1.50
N ALA A 7 20.90 21.54 -1.55
CA ALA A 7 20.48 22.22 -2.79
C ALA A 7 21.46 23.34 -3.22
N ARG A 8 22.31 23.84 -2.32
CA ARG A 8 23.41 24.77 -2.61
C ARG A 8 24.80 24.11 -2.60
N CYS A 9 24.96 22.94 -1.97
CA CYS A 9 26.22 22.21 -1.88
C CYS A 9 26.46 21.17 -2.99
N TRP A 10 25.63 21.14 -4.03
CA TRP A 10 25.85 20.24 -5.15
C TRP A 10 27.20 20.40 -5.86
N SER A 11 27.78 21.59 -5.84
CA SER A 11 29.14 21.81 -6.31
C SER A 11 30.22 21.30 -5.35
N SER A 12 29.94 21.29 -4.03
CA SER A 12 30.92 20.89 -3.01
C SER A 12 30.99 19.37 -2.80
N ALA A 13 29.85 18.67 -2.89
CA ALA A 13 29.82 17.21 -2.76
C ALA A 13 30.47 16.49 -3.97
N VAL A 14 30.39 17.09 -5.14
CA VAL A 14 31.11 16.60 -6.33
C VAL A 14 32.61 16.87 -6.22
N CYS A 15 33.03 18.00 -5.62
CA CYS A 15 34.44 18.32 -5.40
C CYS A 15 35.10 17.40 -4.37
N VAL A 16 34.41 16.99 -3.29
CA VAL A 16 34.98 16.09 -2.28
C VAL A 16 35.19 14.66 -2.81
N LEU A 17 34.43 14.23 -3.83
CA LEU A 17 34.67 12.96 -4.50
C LEU A 17 35.84 12.99 -5.51
N TYR A 18 36.22 14.18 -6.00
CA TYR A 18 37.37 14.33 -6.90
C TYR A 18 38.71 14.49 -6.17
N ASP A 19 38.72 14.96 -4.92
CA ASP A 19 39.97 15.18 -4.14
C ASP A 19 40.47 13.95 -3.38
N ILE A 20 39.77 12.79 -3.45
CA ILE A 20 40.19 11.56 -2.76
C ILE A 20 40.78 10.51 -3.73
N ALA A 21 41.01 10.85 -4.98
CA ALA A 21 41.76 9.96 -5.85
C ALA A 21 43.00 10.69 -6.42
N PRO A 22 44.19 10.57 -5.82
CA PRO A 22 45.09 9.56 -6.36
C PRO A 22 45.88 8.83 -5.28
N PHE A 23 46.05 7.57 -5.37
CA PHE A 23 47.26 6.77 -5.17
C PHE A 23 46.98 5.32 -4.78
N TRP A 24 47.36 4.45 -5.71
CA TRP A 24 47.87 3.09 -5.59
C TRP A 24 46.96 1.87 -5.45
N PHE A 25 46.84 1.16 -6.52
CA PHE A 25 47.28 -0.20 -6.90
C PHE A 25 46.78 -1.42 -6.13
N PHE A 26 46.11 -2.30 -6.92
CA PHE A 26 46.05 -3.77 -6.91
C PHE A 26 45.42 -4.51 -5.71
N PHE A 27 44.37 -5.17 -5.93
CA PHE A 27 44.08 -6.59 -5.99
C PHE A 27 42.61 -6.89 -5.71
N PHE A 28 41.98 -7.51 -6.69
CA PHE A 28 40.90 -8.47 -6.59
C PHE A 28 40.12 -8.53 -5.29
N PHE A 29 38.87 -8.04 -5.33
CA PHE A 29 37.68 -8.81 -4.95
C PHE A 29 36.44 -8.03 -5.42
N PHE A 30 35.63 -8.68 -6.23
CA PHE A 30 34.33 -8.23 -6.67
C PHE A 30 33.41 -8.10 -5.43
N PHE A 31 33.30 -6.94 -4.87
CA PHE A 31 32.21 -6.57 -3.97
C PHE A 31 31.42 -5.44 -4.62
N PHE A 32 30.19 -5.76 -5.01
CA PHE A 32 29.21 -4.83 -5.46
C PHE A 32 28.95 -3.79 -4.37
N PHE A 33 29.52 -2.62 -4.47
CA PHE A 33 29.17 -1.50 -3.62
C PHE A 33 28.06 -0.70 -4.28
N LEU A 34 26.85 -0.90 -3.78
CA LEU A 34 25.72 -0.05 -4.11
C LEU A 34 25.85 1.26 -3.32
N PHE A 35 26.26 2.33 -3.97
CA PHE A 35 26.13 3.68 -3.41
C PHE A 35 24.65 4.04 -3.36
N ILE A 36 24.04 4.00 -2.18
CA ILE A 36 22.69 4.49 -1.97
C ILE A 36 22.79 5.91 -1.44
N PHE A 37 22.79 6.90 -2.32
CA PHE A 37 22.47 8.26 -1.95
C PHE A 37 20.94 8.42 -1.98
N PHE A 38 20.33 8.30 -0.81
CA PHE A 38 18.92 8.61 -0.63
C PHE A 38 18.79 10.09 -0.28
N PHE A 39 18.45 10.92 -1.25
CA PHE A 39 18.02 12.29 -1.02
C PHE A 39 16.53 12.28 -0.65
N LEU A 40 16.23 12.27 0.64
CA LEU A 40 14.91 12.56 1.16
C LEU A 40 14.77 14.07 1.29
N MET A 41 14.19 14.74 0.30
CA MET A 41 13.91 16.16 0.40
C MET A 41 12.81 16.42 1.41
N LEU A 42 13.18 17.05 2.51
CA LEU A 42 12.29 17.55 3.53
C LEU A 42 12.12 19.05 3.41
N ARG A 43 10.86 19.42 3.29
CA ARG A 43 10.30 20.76 3.48
C ARG A 43 10.83 21.87 2.58
N ARG A 44 10.12 22.10 1.50
CA ARG A 44 9.76 23.47 1.10
C ARG A 44 8.27 23.65 1.26
N PRO A 45 7.77 24.77 1.80
CA PRO A 45 6.39 25.14 1.65
C PRO A 45 6.14 25.54 0.20
N PRO A 46 5.10 25.13 -0.48
CA PRO A 46 4.30 23.93 -0.40
C PRO A 46 4.46 23.04 -1.64
N ARG A 47 5.56 22.34 -1.78
CA ARG A 47 5.77 21.31 -2.81
C ARG A 47 6.36 20.11 -2.16
N SER A 48 5.54 19.15 -1.92
CA SER A 48 5.78 17.87 -1.29
C SER A 48 6.41 16.87 -2.25
N THR A 49 7.15 15.94 -1.75
CA THR A 49 8.00 15.04 -2.52
C THR A 49 7.33 13.71 -2.82
N LEU A 50 7.12 13.44 -4.09
CA LEU A 50 6.74 12.13 -4.62
C LEU A 50 7.95 11.55 -5.34
N PHE A 51 8.46 10.38 -4.91
CA PHE A 51 9.60 9.73 -5.56
C PHE A 51 9.17 8.47 -6.30
N PRO A 52 8.93 8.49 -7.59
CA PRO A 52 8.83 7.27 -8.37
C PRO A 52 10.19 6.79 -8.86
N TYR A 53 10.40 5.51 -8.72
CA TYR A 53 11.53 4.80 -9.32
C TYR A 53 11.05 4.02 -10.51
N THR A 54 11.70 4.17 -11.64
CA THR A 54 11.32 3.37 -12.79
C THR A 54 12.48 2.98 -13.66
N THR A 55 12.41 1.77 -14.13
CA THR A 55 13.00 1.37 -15.40
C THR A 55 11.88 0.82 -16.26
N LEU A 56 11.58 1.51 -17.35
CA LEU A 56 10.69 1.01 -18.38
C LEU A 56 11.28 -0.26 -18.99
N PHE A 57 10.52 -1.34 -18.98
CA PHE A 57 10.75 -2.60 -19.69
C PHE A 57 11.69 -3.65 -19.11
N ARG A 58 12.32 -3.51 -17.94
CA ARG A 58 13.14 -4.63 -17.43
C ARG A 58 12.91 -4.90 -15.95
N SER A 59 12.29 -6.03 -15.66
CA SER A 59 12.32 -6.65 -14.33
C SER A 59 13.77 -7.01 -13.97
N GLY A 60 14.17 -6.83 -12.72
CA GLY A 60 15.49 -7.26 -12.23
C GLY A 60 16.58 -6.19 -12.22
N SER A 61 16.28 -4.90 -12.43
CA SER A 61 17.29 -3.82 -12.33
C SER A 61 17.67 -3.43 -10.89
N GLY A 62 17.24 -4.20 -9.88
CA GLY A 62 17.60 -3.97 -8.47
C GLY A 62 16.64 -3.06 -7.69
N LYS A 63 15.59 -2.51 -8.29
CA LYS A 63 14.62 -1.62 -7.61
C LYS A 63 14.04 -2.21 -6.34
N SER A 64 13.46 -3.41 -6.43
CA SER A 64 12.83 -4.08 -5.30
C SER A 64 13.86 -4.45 -4.22
N THR A 65 15.08 -4.81 -4.60
CA THR A 65 16.17 -5.08 -3.66
C THR A 65 16.54 -3.80 -2.90
N LEU A 66 16.72 -2.69 -3.61
CA LEU A 66 17.06 -1.41 -3.02
C LEU A 66 15.95 -0.90 -2.10
N ILE A 67 14.70 -0.92 -2.57
CA ILE A 67 13.58 -0.33 -1.82
C ILE A 67 13.05 -1.30 -0.78
N ASN A 68 12.71 -2.54 -1.14
CA ASN A 68 12.05 -3.46 -0.23
C ASN A 68 13.04 -4.13 0.74
N ASN A 69 14.20 -4.59 0.26
CA ASN A 69 15.14 -5.35 1.09
C ASN A 69 16.12 -4.44 1.85
N THR A 70 16.37 -3.21 1.37
CA THR A 70 17.28 -2.28 2.05
C THR A 70 16.50 -1.17 2.74
N LEU A 71 15.91 -0.22 1.99
CA LEU A 71 15.26 0.96 2.57
C LEU A 71 14.13 0.61 3.52
N HIS A 72 13.16 -0.20 3.05
CA HIS A 72 12.01 -0.57 3.87
C HIS A 72 12.43 -1.35 5.12
N GLN A 73 13.31 -2.36 4.97
CA GLN A 73 13.75 -3.15 6.14
C GLN A 73 14.53 -2.31 7.15
N LEU A 74 15.41 -1.42 6.68
CA LEU A 74 16.13 -0.50 7.53
C LEU A 74 15.18 0.45 8.26
N ALA A 75 14.25 1.07 7.53
CA ALA A 75 13.25 1.95 8.11
C ALA A 75 12.33 1.21 9.10
N ALA A 76 11.90 -0.02 8.78
CA ALA A 76 11.10 -0.84 9.68
C ALA A 76 11.85 -1.20 10.97
N LYS A 77 13.15 -1.51 10.86
CA LYS A 77 14.01 -1.81 12.02
C LYS A 77 14.18 -0.59 12.93
N ILE A 78 14.44 0.59 12.36
CA ILE A 78 14.71 1.81 13.13
C ILE A 78 13.42 2.43 13.67
N LEU A 79 12.43 2.67 12.80
CA LEU A 79 11.22 3.43 13.15
C LEU A 79 10.14 2.55 13.80
N ASN A 80 9.91 1.35 13.26
CA ASN A 80 8.87 0.45 13.74
C ASN A 80 9.39 -0.61 14.72
N ARG A 81 10.69 -0.62 15.04
CA ARG A 81 11.37 -1.60 15.92
C ARG A 81 11.16 -3.05 15.48
N ALA A 82 11.03 -3.28 14.16
CA ALA A 82 10.84 -4.60 13.61
C ALA A 82 12.12 -5.43 13.69
N GLN A 83 11.99 -6.73 14.00
CA GLN A 83 13.10 -7.69 13.95
C GLN A 83 13.20 -8.24 12.53
N VAL A 84 13.97 -7.56 11.69
CA VAL A 84 14.14 -7.90 10.27
C VAL A 84 15.60 -7.80 9.87
N GLU A 85 16.00 -8.62 8.92
CA GLU A 85 17.33 -8.57 8.32
C GLU A 85 17.32 -7.49 7.23
N VAL A 86 18.37 -6.67 7.24
CA VAL A 86 18.57 -5.60 6.27
C VAL A 86 19.63 -6.03 5.28
N ALA A 87 19.39 -5.86 3.98
CA ALA A 87 20.41 -6.10 2.97
C ALA A 87 21.64 -5.19 3.19
N PRO A 88 22.85 -5.62 2.83
CA PRO A 88 24.06 -4.82 3.01
C PRO A 88 23.96 -3.45 2.36
N PHE A 89 24.36 -2.41 3.07
CA PHE A 89 24.43 -1.04 2.58
C PHE A 89 25.66 -0.35 3.18
N LYS A 90 26.17 0.68 2.53
CA LYS A 90 27.37 1.40 2.98
C LYS A 90 27.02 2.44 4.02
N GLU A 91 26.08 3.31 3.69
CA GLU A 91 25.69 4.44 4.52
C GLU A 91 24.24 4.81 4.26
N PHE A 92 23.57 5.33 5.27
CA PHE A 92 22.20 5.79 5.18
C PHE A 92 22.00 6.98 6.12
N ASP A 93 21.38 8.05 5.63
CA ASP A 93 21.01 9.23 6.41
C ASP A 93 19.55 9.64 6.16
N GLY A 94 18.99 10.51 7.03
CA GLY A 94 17.66 11.08 6.88
C GLY A 94 16.53 10.32 7.59
N MET A 95 16.81 9.22 8.31
CA MET A 95 15.77 8.44 9.01
C MET A 95 15.10 9.22 10.14
N HIS A 96 15.79 10.17 10.75
CA HIS A 96 15.30 11.02 11.86
C HIS A 96 14.14 11.95 11.46
N PHE A 97 13.87 12.09 10.17
CA PHE A 97 12.76 12.87 9.67
C PHE A 97 11.42 12.14 9.75
N PHE A 98 11.42 10.84 9.98
CA PHE A 98 10.24 10.00 9.97
C PHE A 98 9.91 9.43 11.33
N ASP A 99 8.61 9.30 11.60
CA ASP A 99 8.11 8.64 12.81
C ASP A 99 7.82 7.15 12.57
N LYS A 100 7.44 6.80 11.34
CA LYS A 100 7.09 5.42 10.95
C LYS A 100 7.27 5.19 9.46
N VAL A 101 7.38 3.92 9.08
CA VAL A 101 7.32 3.47 7.68
C VAL A 101 6.10 2.58 7.46
N VAL A 102 5.46 2.74 6.30
CA VAL A 102 4.31 1.93 5.86
C VAL A 102 4.59 1.41 4.47
N ASN A 103 4.64 0.08 4.33
CA ASN A 103 4.82 -0.57 3.03
C ASN A 103 3.45 -1.04 2.50
N ILE A 104 3.08 -0.56 1.33
CA ILE A 104 1.82 -0.88 0.63
C ILE A 104 2.16 -1.72 -0.59
N ASN A 105 2.34 -3.01 -0.37
CA ASN A 105 2.65 -4.00 -1.38
C ASN A 105 1.39 -4.77 -1.84
N GLN A 106 1.52 -5.57 -2.89
CA GLN A 106 0.45 -6.38 -3.48
C GLN A 106 0.13 -7.67 -2.69
N GLY A 107 0.79 -7.91 -1.54
CA GLY A 107 0.48 -9.05 -0.70
C GLY A 107 -0.96 -9.01 -0.17
N PRO A 108 -1.57 -10.16 0.13
CA PRO A 108 -2.97 -10.23 0.56
C PRO A 108 -3.20 -9.47 1.87
N ILE A 109 -4.42 -8.95 2.06
CA ILE A 109 -4.84 -8.29 3.31
C ILE A 109 -5.14 -9.27 4.44
N GLY A 110 -5.12 -10.56 4.15
CA GLY A 110 -5.28 -11.66 5.11
C GLY A 110 -5.21 -13.00 4.40
N ARG A 111 -4.91 -14.05 5.17
CA ARG A 111 -4.69 -15.40 4.64
C ARG A 111 -5.88 -16.35 4.88
N THR A 112 -6.94 -15.87 5.54
CA THR A 112 -8.09 -16.70 5.91
C THR A 112 -9.36 -16.18 5.23
N PRO A 113 -10.37 -17.02 4.98
CA PRO A 113 -11.66 -16.60 4.43
C PRO A 113 -12.41 -15.58 5.29
N ARG A 114 -12.03 -15.40 6.55
CA ARG A 114 -12.59 -14.39 7.47
C ARG A 114 -12.07 -12.97 7.22
N SER A 115 -10.91 -12.87 6.61
CA SER A 115 -10.35 -11.55 6.25
C SER A 115 -11.12 -10.99 5.06
N ASN A 116 -11.58 -9.75 5.19
CA ASN A 116 -12.31 -9.05 4.14
C ASN A 116 -12.06 -7.53 4.20
N PRO A 117 -12.42 -6.76 3.18
CA PRO A 117 -12.23 -5.31 3.15
C PRO A 117 -12.83 -4.58 4.35
N ALA A 118 -14.05 -4.95 4.78
CA ALA A 118 -14.71 -4.30 5.91
C ALA A 118 -13.99 -4.51 7.25
N THR A 119 -13.44 -5.72 7.48
CA THR A 119 -12.65 -5.99 8.70
C THR A 119 -11.31 -5.30 8.67
N TYR A 120 -10.65 -5.28 7.51
CA TYR A 120 -9.32 -4.70 7.35
C TYR A 120 -9.31 -3.19 7.54
N THR A 121 -10.30 -2.48 6.97
CA THR A 121 -10.47 -1.03 7.11
C THR A 121 -11.07 -0.61 8.44
N GLY A 122 -11.62 -1.57 9.20
CA GLY A 122 -12.29 -1.33 10.47
C GLY A 122 -13.73 -0.81 10.34
N VAL A 123 -14.30 -0.75 9.14
CA VAL A 123 -15.74 -0.41 8.91
C VAL A 123 -16.63 -1.42 9.62
N PHE A 124 -16.27 -2.69 9.57
CA PHE A 124 -17.05 -3.78 10.16
C PHE A 124 -17.29 -3.61 11.67
N THR A 125 -16.32 -3.06 12.40
CA THR A 125 -16.51 -2.78 13.84
C THR A 125 -17.62 -1.78 14.05
N MET A 126 -17.67 -0.71 13.26
CA MET A 126 -18.71 0.31 13.36
C MET A 126 -20.09 -0.23 12.97
N ILE A 127 -20.16 -1.11 11.94
CA ILE A 127 -21.39 -1.78 11.53
C ILE A 127 -21.91 -2.69 12.66
N ARG A 128 -21.06 -3.44 13.33
CA ARG A 128 -21.44 -4.30 14.45
C ARG A 128 -21.95 -3.48 15.64
N ASP A 129 -21.29 -2.37 15.93
CA ASP A 129 -21.72 -1.46 17.00
C ASP A 129 -23.09 -0.85 16.69
N LEU A 130 -23.33 -0.47 15.43
CA LEU A 130 -24.62 0.02 14.97
C LEU A 130 -25.74 -1.02 15.15
N LEU A 131 -25.51 -2.27 14.70
CA LEU A 131 -26.48 -3.35 14.84
C LEU A 131 -26.77 -3.67 16.30
N SER A 132 -25.78 -3.60 17.19
CA SER A 132 -25.97 -3.80 18.62
C SER A 132 -26.83 -2.73 19.30
N GLN A 133 -26.96 -1.57 18.66
CA GLN A 133 -27.77 -0.45 19.15
C GLN A 133 -29.23 -0.47 18.67
N THR A 134 -29.59 -1.38 17.77
CA THR A 134 -30.99 -1.54 17.32
C THR A 134 -31.89 -1.91 18.49
N LEU A 135 -33.17 -1.53 18.42
CA LEU A 135 -34.13 -1.81 19.49
C LEU A 135 -34.22 -3.31 19.81
N GLU A 136 -34.25 -4.12 18.76
CA GLU A 136 -34.33 -5.57 18.88
C GLU A 136 -33.07 -6.21 19.48
N SER A 137 -31.88 -5.73 19.12
CA SER A 137 -30.64 -6.16 19.74
C SER A 137 -30.59 -5.85 21.24
N ARG A 138 -31.04 -4.66 21.62
CA ARG A 138 -31.10 -4.25 23.02
C ARG A 138 -32.09 -5.08 23.83
N SER A 139 -33.27 -5.36 23.28
CA SER A 139 -34.28 -6.20 23.96
C SER A 139 -33.79 -7.63 24.20
N ARG A 140 -32.97 -8.17 23.27
CA ARG A 140 -32.37 -9.50 23.39
C ARG A 140 -31.02 -9.49 24.13
N GLY A 141 -30.51 -8.35 24.58
CA GLY A 141 -29.21 -8.23 25.25
C GLY A 141 -28.01 -8.50 24.32
N TYR A 142 -28.16 -8.33 23.01
CA TYR A 142 -27.09 -8.59 22.05
C TYR A 142 -26.09 -7.43 22.02
N LYS A 143 -24.82 -7.76 22.25
CA LYS A 143 -23.69 -6.82 22.16
C LYS A 143 -23.00 -6.94 20.79
N SER A 144 -22.10 -6.01 20.47
CA SER A 144 -21.38 -6.00 19.18
C SER A 144 -20.61 -7.29 18.89
N GLY A 145 -20.21 -8.03 19.94
CA GLY A 145 -19.59 -9.36 19.81
C GLY A 145 -20.50 -10.41 19.15
N ARG A 146 -21.83 -10.31 19.33
CA ARG A 146 -22.82 -11.19 18.67
C ARG A 146 -22.75 -11.14 17.16
N PHE A 147 -22.45 -9.96 16.61
CA PHE A 147 -22.34 -9.69 15.19
C PHE A 147 -20.93 -9.95 14.62
N SER A 148 -20.05 -10.61 15.39
CA SER A 148 -18.73 -11.00 14.92
C SER A 148 -18.75 -12.46 14.47
N PHE A 149 -18.38 -12.72 13.23
CA PHE A 149 -18.20 -14.09 12.74
C PHE A 149 -16.92 -14.77 13.29
N ASN A 150 -16.06 -14.04 14.02
CA ASN A 150 -14.87 -14.59 14.68
C ASN A 150 -15.15 -15.10 16.10
N VAL A 151 -16.23 -14.68 16.75
CA VAL A 151 -16.56 -14.95 18.13
C VAL A 151 -17.75 -15.93 18.19
N LYS A 152 -17.72 -16.87 19.13
CA LYS A 152 -18.84 -17.80 19.38
C LYS A 152 -20.09 -17.02 19.84
N GLY A 153 -21.25 -17.57 19.55
CA GLY A 153 -22.55 -17.05 19.99
C GLY A 153 -23.42 -16.54 18.85
N GLY A 154 -22.89 -15.75 17.90
CA GLY A 154 -23.66 -15.25 16.77
C GLY A 154 -23.30 -15.85 15.43
N ARG A 155 -22.14 -16.48 15.31
CA ARG A 155 -21.67 -17.11 14.08
C ARG A 155 -22.31 -18.49 13.86
N CYS A 156 -22.32 -18.93 12.61
CA CYS A 156 -22.62 -20.33 12.28
C CYS A 156 -21.51 -21.23 12.87
N GLU A 157 -21.86 -22.20 13.71
CA GLU A 157 -20.87 -23.08 14.33
C GLU A 157 -20.40 -24.18 13.37
N ALA A 158 -21.18 -24.55 12.35
CA ALA A 158 -20.79 -25.55 11.35
C ALA A 158 -19.56 -25.09 10.56
N CYS A 159 -19.58 -23.87 10.01
CA CYS A 159 -18.44 -23.28 9.31
C CYS A 159 -17.58 -22.36 10.20
N LYS A 160 -17.88 -22.26 11.48
CA LYS A 160 -17.18 -21.40 12.45
C LYS A 160 -17.07 -19.92 11.99
N GLY A 161 -18.03 -19.46 11.17
CA GLY A 161 -18.08 -18.10 10.66
C GLY A 161 -17.34 -17.86 9.33
N ASP A 162 -16.77 -18.88 8.72
CA ASP A 162 -16.10 -18.78 7.42
C ASP A 162 -17.10 -18.60 6.26
N GLY A 163 -18.34 -19.09 6.42
CA GLY A 163 -19.32 -19.17 5.35
C GLY A 163 -19.04 -20.29 4.34
N LEU A 164 -17.86 -20.83 4.36
CA LEU A 164 -17.34 -21.87 3.49
C LEU A 164 -16.85 -23.05 4.33
N ILE A 165 -16.90 -24.23 3.78
CA ILE A 165 -16.31 -25.47 4.32
C ILE A 165 -15.14 -25.83 3.43
N LYS A 166 -13.96 -26.01 4.03
CA LYS A 166 -12.76 -26.47 3.35
C LYS A 166 -12.86 -28.00 3.19
N VAL A 167 -12.79 -28.45 1.95
CA VAL A 167 -12.68 -29.88 1.61
C VAL A 167 -11.23 -30.14 1.24
N GLU A 168 -10.52 -30.86 2.11
CA GLU A 168 -9.11 -31.20 1.88
C GLU A 168 -8.98 -32.34 0.89
N MET A 169 -8.21 -32.12 -0.16
CA MET A 169 -7.92 -33.12 -1.19
C MET A 169 -6.43 -33.47 -1.11
N HIS A 170 -6.10 -34.73 -0.77
CA HIS A 170 -4.72 -35.14 -0.51
C HIS A 170 -3.73 -34.91 -1.65
N PHE A 171 -4.17 -34.85 -2.91
CA PHE A 171 -3.31 -34.70 -4.09
C PHE A 171 -3.68 -33.51 -4.98
N LEU A 172 -4.74 -32.75 -4.64
CA LEU A 172 -5.25 -31.60 -5.37
C LEU A 172 -5.35 -30.39 -4.44
N PRO A 173 -5.40 -29.17 -4.99
CA PRO A 173 -5.65 -27.98 -4.18
C PRO A 173 -6.98 -28.10 -3.42
N ASP A 174 -6.98 -27.61 -2.17
CA ASP A 174 -8.17 -27.58 -1.33
C ASP A 174 -9.33 -26.85 -2.00
N ILE A 175 -10.53 -27.39 -1.94
CA ILE A 175 -11.75 -26.79 -2.48
C ILE A 175 -12.56 -26.18 -1.32
N TYR A 176 -13.11 -25.00 -1.57
CA TYR A 176 -13.99 -24.30 -0.64
C TYR A 176 -15.43 -24.35 -1.16
N VAL A 177 -16.32 -24.98 -0.40
CA VAL A 177 -17.74 -25.13 -0.73
C VAL A 177 -18.56 -24.27 0.22
N SER A 178 -19.67 -23.71 -0.23
CA SER A 178 -20.60 -22.97 0.61
C SER A 178 -21.12 -23.84 1.75
N CYS A 179 -21.20 -23.30 2.97
CA CYS A 179 -21.73 -24.03 4.11
C CYS A 179 -23.23 -24.25 3.97
N ASP A 180 -23.69 -25.49 3.97
CA ASP A 180 -25.10 -25.86 3.79
C ASP A 180 -25.98 -25.36 4.94
N VAL A 181 -25.43 -25.28 6.17
CA VAL A 181 -26.18 -24.83 7.36
C VAL A 181 -26.54 -23.36 7.33
N CYS A 182 -25.62 -22.51 6.86
CA CYS A 182 -25.84 -21.05 6.81
C CYS A 182 -25.91 -20.50 5.40
N SER A 183 -25.85 -21.34 4.38
CA SER A 183 -25.89 -20.95 2.96
C SER A 183 -24.91 -19.80 2.63
N GLY A 184 -23.69 -19.86 3.20
CA GLY A 184 -22.67 -18.83 3.02
C GLY A 184 -22.82 -17.57 3.87
N GLN A 185 -23.91 -17.43 4.65
CA GLN A 185 -24.23 -16.20 5.41
C GLN A 185 -23.36 -15.97 6.65
N ARG A 186 -22.57 -16.96 7.09
CA ARG A 186 -21.61 -16.87 8.22
C ARG A 186 -22.22 -16.84 9.62
N TYR A 187 -23.51 -16.54 9.77
CA TYR A 187 -24.21 -16.34 11.05
C TYR A 187 -25.27 -17.39 11.31
N ASN A 188 -25.66 -17.52 12.58
CA ASN A 188 -26.80 -18.32 12.95
C ASN A 188 -28.11 -17.55 12.70
N ARG A 189 -29.22 -18.27 12.66
CA ARG A 189 -30.56 -17.75 12.34
C ARG A 189 -30.97 -16.60 13.27
N GLU A 190 -30.73 -16.74 14.57
CA GLU A 190 -31.09 -15.72 15.57
C GLU A 190 -30.39 -14.38 15.36
N THR A 191 -29.13 -14.40 14.91
CA THR A 191 -28.38 -13.18 14.59
C THR A 191 -28.87 -12.54 13.29
N LEU A 192 -29.30 -13.34 12.33
CA LEU A 192 -29.84 -12.89 11.05
C LEU A 192 -31.25 -12.28 11.19
N GLU A 193 -31.98 -12.53 12.28
CA GLU A 193 -33.25 -11.87 12.55
C GLU A 193 -33.07 -10.35 12.82
N ILE A 194 -31.90 -9.94 13.31
CA ILE A 194 -31.61 -8.53 13.59
C ILE A 194 -31.37 -7.80 12.27
N GLN A 195 -32.12 -6.73 12.06
CA GLN A 195 -32.05 -5.91 10.85
C GLN A 195 -31.79 -4.43 11.18
N TYR A 196 -31.09 -3.78 10.28
CA TYR A 196 -30.98 -2.31 10.24
C TYR A 196 -31.46 -1.82 8.87
N LYS A 197 -32.47 -0.95 8.86
CA LYS A 197 -33.15 -0.50 7.63
C LYS A 197 -33.55 -1.67 6.69
N GLY A 198 -34.07 -2.76 7.28
CA GLY A 198 -34.52 -3.94 6.53
C GLY A 198 -33.41 -4.84 5.99
N LYS A 199 -32.16 -4.64 6.39
CA LYS A 199 -31.01 -5.46 5.97
C LYS A 199 -30.37 -6.15 7.17
N THR A 200 -30.09 -7.43 6.99
CA THR A 200 -29.33 -8.27 7.94
C THR A 200 -27.84 -7.98 7.82
N ILE A 201 -27.03 -8.40 8.82
CA ILE A 201 -25.58 -8.25 8.76
C ILE A 201 -24.96 -9.03 7.56
N ALA A 202 -25.53 -10.16 7.17
CA ALA A 202 -25.07 -10.93 6.01
C ALA A 202 -25.31 -10.18 4.70
N GLU A 203 -26.48 -9.59 4.52
CA GLU A 203 -26.80 -8.77 3.35
C GLU A 203 -25.94 -7.50 3.29
N ILE A 204 -25.67 -6.87 4.44
CA ILE A 204 -24.75 -5.72 4.50
C ILE A 204 -23.35 -6.11 4.04
N LEU A 205 -22.86 -7.29 4.43
CA LEU A 205 -21.55 -7.77 3.95
C LEU A 205 -21.52 -8.10 2.46
N GLN A 206 -22.68 -8.39 1.85
CA GLN A 206 -22.80 -8.64 0.41
C GLN A 206 -22.93 -7.36 -0.43
N MET A 207 -23.21 -6.22 0.21
CA MET A 207 -23.26 -4.93 -0.49
C MET A 207 -21.91 -4.60 -1.11
N THR A 208 -21.93 -3.97 -2.28
CA THR A 208 -20.76 -3.30 -2.82
C THR A 208 -20.37 -2.11 -1.95
N VAL A 209 -19.17 -1.59 -2.12
CA VAL A 209 -18.75 -0.36 -1.39
C VAL A 209 -19.65 0.81 -1.77
N GLU A 210 -20.08 0.91 -3.04
CA GLU A 210 -20.97 1.94 -3.56
C GLU A 210 -22.36 1.85 -2.91
N ASP A 211 -23.00 0.68 -2.95
CA ASP A 211 -24.31 0.45 -2.31
C ASP A 211 -24.26 0.74 -0.80
N ALA A 212 -23.17 0.29 -0.14
CA ALA A 212 -22.99 0.51 1.28
C ALA A 212 -22.79 2.00 1.61
N LEU A 213 -22.13 2.77 0.75
CA LEU A 213 -21.96 4.21 0.93
C LEU A 213 -23.32 4.93 0.91
N GLU A 214 -24.18 4.58 -0.02
CA GLU A 214 -25.54 5.09 -0.10
C GLU A 214 -26.37 4.65 1.11
N PHE A 215 -26.34 3.37 1.46
CA PHE A 215 -27.10 2.78 2.57
C PHE A 215 -26.76 3.45 3.92
N PHE A 216 -25.47 3.72 4.16
CA PHE A 216 -24.98 4.31 5.40
C PHE A 216 -24.78 5.83 5.34
N HIS A 217 -25.33 6.54 4.35
CA HIS A 217 -25.12 7.99 4.15
C HIS A 217 -25.37 8.83 5.42
N ALA A 218 -26.31 8.41 6.27
CA ALA A 218 -26.66 9.11 7.52
C ALA A 218 -25.66 8.87 8.68
N ILE A 219 -24.61 8.05 8.49
CA ILE A 219 -23.67 7.68 9.54
C ILE A 219 -22.25 8.12 9.16
N PRO A 220 -21.83 9.35 9.53
CA PRO A 220 -20.59 9.96 9.03
C PRO A 220 -19.33 9.11 9.24
N LYS A 221 -19.23 8.42 10.39
CA LYS A 221 -18.07 7.57 10.69
C LYS A 221 -17.91 6.38 9.75
N ILE A 222 -19.02 5.77 9.31
CA ILE A 222 -19.01 4.66 8.35
C ILE A 222 -18.77 5.22 6.95
N THR A 223 -19.52 6.26 6.57
CA THR A 223 -19.44 6.92 5.27
C THR A 223 -18.01 7.39 4.96
N GLN A 224 -17.32 8.02 5.93
CA GLN A 224 -15.95 8.49 5.76
C GLN A 224 -14.99 7.33 5.37
N LYS A 225 -15.12 6.16 6.00
CA LYS A 225 -14.29 5.01 5.67
C LYS A 225 -14.66 4.37 4.34
N LEU A 226 -15.96 4.29 4.02
CA LEU A 226 -16.41 3.80 2.72
C LEU A 226 -15.96 4.73 1.60
N GLN A 227 -15.99 6.05 1.83
CA GLN A 227 -15.50 7.03 0.87
C GLN A 227 -14.02 6.83 0.55
N THR A 228 -13.17 6.47 1.52
CA THR A 228 -11.75 6.18 1.22
C THR A 228 -11.57 4.94 0.34
N LEU A 229 -12.50 3.96 0.40
CA LEU A 229 -12.51 2.83 -0.53
C LEU A 229 -12.99 3.25 -1.93
N MET A 230 -13.98 4.13 -2.02
CA MET A 230 -14.42 4.73 -3.29
C MET A 230 -13.28 5.52 -3.94
N ASP A 231 -12.60 6.36 -3.16
CA ASP A 231 -11.52 7.23 -3.62
C ASP A 231 -10.35 6.44 -4.26
N VAL A 232 -10.11 5.20 -3.82
CA VAL A 232 -9.09 4.32 -4.41
C VAL A 232 -9.60 3.46 -5.57
N GLY A 233 -10.83 3.71 -6.07
CA GLY A 233 -11.40 2.99 -7.21
C GLY A 233 -11.88 1.57 -6.87
N LEU A 234 -12.36 1.33 -5.65
CA LEU A 234 -12.87 0.04 -5.19
C LEU A 234 -14.39 0.07 -4.95
N SER A 235 -15.16 0.78 -5.79
CA SER A 235 -16.60 0.88 -5.69
C SER A 235 -17.33 -0.47 -5.81
N TYR A 236 -16.81 -1.34 -6.66
CA TYR A 236 -17.42 -2.59 -7.09
C TYR A 236 -17.17 -3.78 -6.16
N ILE A 237 -16.16 -3.75 -5.28
CA ILE A 237 -15.89 -4.87 -4.36
C ILE A 237 -16.95 -4.95 -3.28
N THR A 238 -17.29 -6.17 -2.83
CA THR A 238 -18.22 -6.33 -1.71
C THR A 238 -17.50 -6.19 -0.37
N LEU A 239 -18.20 -5.65 0.64
CA LEU A 239 -17.65 -5.43 1.98
C LEU A 239 -17.13 -6.72 2.62
N GLY A 240 -17.84 -7.83 2.42
CA GLY A 240 -17.52 -9.15 2.96
C GLY A 240 -16.71 -10.04 2.01
N GLN A 241 -16.21 -9.53 0.89
CA GLN A 241 -15.41 -10.30 -0.06
C GLN A 241 -14.18 -10.92 0.61
N ASN A 242 -13.94 -12.20 0.38
CA ASN A 242 -12.80 -12.88 0.96
C ASN A 242 -11.48 -12.27 0.48
N ALA A 243 -10.56 -12.04 1.40
CA ALA A 243 -9.24 -11.49 1.08
C ALA A 243 -8.45 -12.33 0.06
N THR A 244 -8.71 -13.65 0.04
CA THR A 244 -8.05 -14.59 -0.88
C THR A 244 -8.55 -14.51 -2.32
N THR A 245 -9.71 -13.88 -2.55
CA THR A 245 -10.28 -13.67 -3.90
C THR A 245 -9.95 -12.29 -4.48
N LEU A 246 -9.34 -11.42 -3.69
CA LEU A 246 -8.88 -10.12 -4.16
C LEU A 246 -7.60 -10.28 -4.99
N SER A 247 -7.53 -9.56 -6.10
CA SER A 247 -6.29 -9.40 -6.86
C SER A 247 -5.23 -8.66 -6.01
N GLY A 248 -3.96 -8.80 -6.37
CA GLY A 248 -2.88 -8.09 -5.68
C GLY A 248 -3.08 -6.57 -5.67
N GLY A 249 -3.53 -6.00 -6.79
CA GLY A 249 -3.82 -4.57 -6.89
C GLY A 249 -5.01 -4.13 -6.03
N GLU A 250 -6.09 -4.92 -5.95
CA GLU A 250 -7.22 -4.64 -5.04
C GLU A 250 -6.79 -4.69 -3.57
N ALA A 251 -6.03 -5.72 -3.18
CA ALA A 251 -5.50 -5.84 -1.83
C ALA A 251 -4.62 -4.64 -1.46
N GLN A 252 -3.78 -4.17 -2.38
CA GLN A 252 -2.94 -2.99 -2.22
C GLN A 252 -3.78 -1.72 -2.02
N ARG A 253 -4.83 -1.52 -2.83
CA ARG A 253 -5.74 -0.38 -2.71
C ARG A 253 -6.56 -0.39 -1.42
N VAL A 254 -6.98 -1.58 -0.94
CA VAL A 254 -7.61 -1.70 0.39
C VAL A 254 -6.63 -1.29 1.50
N LYS A 255 -5.34 -1.63 1.38
CA LYS A 255 -4.32 -1.16 2.34
C LYS A 255 -4.19 0.37 2.29
N LEU A 256 -4.13 0.93 1.09
CA LEU A 256 -4.03 2.38 0.87
C LEU A 256 -5.23 3.13 1.46
N SER A 257 -6.47 2.65 1.24
CA SER A 257 -7.68 3.25 1.81
C SER A 257 -7.67 3.29 3.33
N LYS A 258 -7.13 2.25 3.96
CA LYS A 258 -6.97 2.21 5.43
C LYS A 258 -6.01 3.28 5.92
N GLU A 259 -4.88 3.49 5.23
CA GLU A 259 -3.93 4.54 5.61
C GLU A 259 -4.52 5.94 5.42
N LEU A 260 -5.28 6.18 4.35
CA LEU A 260 -6.00 7.43 4.14
C LEU A 260 -7.01 7.76 5.26
N SER A 261 -7.64 6.72 5.82
CA SER A 261 -8.64 6.88 6.87
C SER A 261 -8.05 7.18 8.25
N LYS A 262 -6.73 7.07 8.41
CA LYS A 262 -6.04 7.38 9.67
C LYS A 262 -5.68 8.87 9.75
N SER A 263 -5.66 9.39 10.97
CA SER A 263 -4.92 10.60 11.27
C SER A 263 -3.42 10.28 11.21
N ASP A 264 -2.62 11.12 10.57
CA ASP A 264 -1.18 10.94 10.53
C ASP A 264 -0.44 12.17 11.07
N THR A 265 0.85 11.99 11.37
CA THR A 265 1.71 13.04 11.94
C THR A 265 2.35 13.93 10.87
N GLY A 266 2.15 13.60 9.59
CA GLY A 266 2.85 14.27 8.48
C GLY A 266 4.34 13.91 8.41
N LYS A 267 4.76 12.81 9.03
CA LYS A 267 6.16 12.31 9.04
C LYS A 267 6.22 10.81 8.74
N THR A 268 5.29 10.32 7.93
CA THR A 268 5.26 8.91 7.53
C THR A 268 5.98 8.72 6.21
N LEU A 269 6.86 7.71 6.16
CA LEU A 269 7.44 7.21 4.92
C LEU A 269 6.53 6.13 4.35
N TYR A 270 5.86 6.41 3.23
CA TYR A 270 5.08 5.43 2.48
C TYR A 270 5.92 4.83 1.36
N ILE A 271 5.89 3.52 1.24
CA ILE A 271 6.53 2.78 0.15
C ILE A 271 5.45 2.03 -0.61
N LEU A 272 5.28 2.32 -1.89
CA LEU A 272 4.32 1.71 -2.80
C LEU A 272 5.07 0.94 -3.89
N ASP A 273 4.72 -0.33 -4.07
CA ASP A 273 5.33 -1.19 -5.08
C ASP A 273 4.32 -1.46 -6.20
N GLU A 274 4.59 -0.90 -7.39
CA GLU A 274 3.80 -0.99 -8.62
C GLU A 274 2.28 -0.75 -8.40
N PRO A 275 1.86 0.38 -7.80
CA PRO A 275 0.47 0.60 -7.42
C PRO A 275 -0.49 0.73 -8.61
N THR A 276 0.01 0.94 -9.84
CA THR A 276 -0.82 1.02 -11.05
C THR A 276 -1.00 -0.31 -11.76
N SER A 277 -0.39 -1.40 -11.26
CA SER A 277 -0.47 -2.70 -11.89
C SER A 277 -1.93 -3.19 -12.00
N GLY A 278 -2.35 -3.52 -13.23
CA GLY A 278 -3.70 -3.99 -13.53
C GLY A 278 -4.80 -2.92 -13.46
N LEU A 279 -4.46 -1.64 -13.46
CA LEU A 279 -5.41 -0.54 -13.46
C LEU A 279 -5.73 -0.02 -14.87
N HIS A 280 -6.98 0.38 -15.07
CA HIS A 280 -7.39 1.17 -16.22
C HIS A 280 -6.96 2.65 -16.03
N PHE A 281 -6.80 3.40 -17.13
CA PHE A 281 -6.36 4.81 -17.09
C PHE A 281 -7.18 5.71 -16.16
N HIS A 282 -8.50 5.50 -16.09
CA HIS A 282 -9.35 6.24 -15.17
C HIS A 282 -8.98 6.01 -13.71
N ASP A 283 -8.71 4.77 -13.35
CA ASP A 283 -8.37 4.36 -11.98
C ASP A 283 -6.98 4.87 -11.58
N ILE A 284 -6.04 4.95 -12.53
CA ILE A 284 -4.72 5.55 -12.32
C ILE A 284 -4.87 7.02 -11.91
N LYS A 285 -5.76 7.77 -12.57
CA LYS A 285 -6.03 9.17 -12.20
C LYS A 285 -6.57 9.28 -10.77
N GLN A 286 -7.50 8.41 -10.38
CA GLN A 286 -8.04 8.39 -9.03
C GLN A 286 -6.95 8.03 -8.01
N LEU A 287 -6.12 7.03 -8.32
CA LEU A 287 -5.00 6.64 -7.47
C LEU A 287 -4.00 7.80 -7.28
N LEU A 288 -3.67 8.54 -8.34
CA LEU A 288 -2.79 9.71 -8.26
C LEU A 288 -3.36 10.81 -7.36
N LEU A 289 -4.67 11.08 -7.43
CA LEU A 289 -5.33 12.02 -6.52
C LEU A 289 -5.20 11.59 -5.06
N VAL A 290 -5.32 10.30 -4.79
CA VAL A 290 -5.15 9.73 -3.47
C VAL A 290 -3.71 9.86 -2.97
N ILE A 291 -2.75 9.52 -3.80
CA ILE A 291 -1.31 9.66 -3.50
C ILE A 291 -0.98 11.13 -3.22
N THR A 292 -1.49 12.05 -4.04
CA THR A 292 -1.35 13.49 -3.84
C THR A 292 -1.92 13.94 -2.48
N ARG A 293 -3.10 13.45 -2.08
CA ARG A 293 -3.66 13.77 -0.75
C ARG A 293 -2.79 13.29 0.41
N LEU A 294 -2.15 12.10 0.29
CA LEU A 294 -1.19 11.63 1.30
C LEU A 294 0.06 12.52 1.34
N ARG A 295 0.57 12.89 0.19
CA ARG A 295 1.68 13.81 0.04
C ARG A 295 1.37 15.17 0.68
N ASP A 296 0.21 15.75 0.39
CA ASP A 296 -0.19 17.08 0.88
C ASP A 296 -0.40 17.14 2.41
N ARG A 297 -0.45 15.97 3.05
CA ARG A 297 -0.38 15.83 4.51
C ARG A 297 1.06 15.83 5.05
N ASN A 298 2.03 16.29 4.27
CA ASN A 298 3.47 16.34 4.56
C ASN A 298 4.15 14.98 4.74
N ASN A 299 3.60 13.91 4.16
CA ASN A 299 4.26 12.61 4.14
C ASN A 299 5.24 12.51 2.97
N THR A 300 6.21 11.62 3.10
CA THR A 300 7.10 11.24 2.01
C THR A 300 6.63 9.94 1.39
N ILE A 301 6.54 9.90 0.06
CA ILE A 301 6.05 8.75 -0.68
C ILE A 301 7.11 8.29 -1.68
N VAL A 302 7.54 7.06 -1.54
CA VAL A 302 8.44 6.38 -2.47
C VAL A 302 7.63 5.38 -3.28
N ILE A 303 7.67 5.49 -4.60
CA ILE A 303 6.90 4.64 -5.50
C ILE A 303 7.86 3.91 -6.43
N ILE A 304 7.75 2.59 -6.50
CA ILE A 304 8.35 1.78 -7.55
C ILE A 304 7.33 1.71 -8.68
N GLU A 305 7.64 2.28 -9.84
CA GLU A 305 6.72 2.34 -10.96
C GLU A 305 7.44 2.34 -12.32
N HIS A 306 6.69 1.97 -13.34
CA HIS A 306 7.08 2.04 -14.75
C HIS A 306 6.02 2.70 -15.62
N ASN A 307 4.92 3.14 -15.04
CA ASN A 307 3.88 3.89 -15.72
C ASN A 307 4.29 5.36 -15.89
N LEU A 308 4.34 5.83 -17.14
CA LEU A 308 4.78 7.19 -17.48
C LEU A 308 3.85 8.27 -16.91
N ASP A 309 2.54 7.97 -16.79
CA ASP A 309 1.59 8.93 -16.22
C ASP A 309 1.84 9.20 -14.74
N VAL A 310 2.38 8.21 -14.01
CA VAL A 310 2.83 8.38 -12.62
C VAL A 310 4.17 9.10 -12.59
N ILE A 311 5.12 8.69 -13.43
CA ILE A 311 6.48 9.24 -13.41
C ILE A 311 6.48 10.73 -13.72
N LYS A 312 5.69 11.19 -14.71
CA LYS A 312 5.61 12.61 -15.06
C LYS A 312 5.01 13.50 -13.96
N THR A 313 4.27 12.90 -12.99
CA THR A 313 3.68 13.64 -11.86
C THR A 313 4.58 13.66 -10.63
N ALA A 314 5.73 13.00 -10.69
CA ALA A 314 6.67 12.92 -9.59
C ALA A 314 7.42 14.23 -9.38
N ASP A 315 7.74 14.56 -8.14
CA ASP A 315 8.64 15.67 -7.81
C ASP A 315 10.10 15.32 -8.13
N TRP A 316 10.45 14.01 -7.99
CA TRP A 316 11.79 13.50 -8.22
C TRP A 316 11.78 12.08 -8.75
N VAL A 317 12.63 11.78 -9.72
CA VAL A 317 12.77 10.46 -10.35
C VAL A 317 14.20 9.97 -10.20
N ILE A 318 14.38 8.69 -9.88
CA ILE A 318 15.67 8.00 -9.93
C ILE A 318 15.52 6.81 -10.88
N ASP A 319 16.29 6.83 -11.96
CA ASP A 319 16.28 5.77 -12.97
C ASP A 319 17.42 4.81 -12.76
N LEU A 320 17.10 3.52 -12.59
CA LEU A 320 18.04 2.43 -12.35
C LEU A 320 18.20 1.55 -13.60
N GLY A 321 19.44 1.29 -14.00
CA GLY A 321 19.75 0.47 -15.14
C GLY A 321 21.25 0.16 -15.26
N PRO A 322 21.82 0.08 -16.47
CA PRO A 322 21.18 0.19 -17.79
C PRO A 322 20.37 -1.03 -18.18
N GLU A 323 20.68 -2.20 -17.61
CA GLU A 323 20.04 -3.49 -17.90
C GLU A 323 19.48 -4.14 -16.62
N GLY A 324 18.89 -5.33 -16.74
CA GLY A 324 18.50 -6.18 -15.63
C GLY A 324 19.60 -7.16 -15.22
N GLY A 325 19.45 -7.79 -14.03
CA GLY A 325 20.41 -8.78 -13.53
C GLY A 325 21.78 -8.19 -13.20
N ASN A 326 22.85 -8.89 -13.53
CA ASN A 326 24.23 -8.51 -13.19
C ASN A 326 24.72 -7.21 -13.86
N LYS A 327 24.00 -6.71 -14.87
CA LYS A 327 24.31 -5.45 -15.56
C LYS A 327 23.38 -4.31 -15.16
N GLY A 328 22.57 -4.50 -14.13
CA GLY A 328 21.68 -3.49 -13.56
C GLY A 328 22.21 -2.94 -12.26
N GLY A 329 21.39 -2.12 -11.59
CA GLY A 329 21.69 -1.60 -10.26
C GLY A 329 22.47 -0.29 -10.22
N GLU A 330 22.78 0.31 -11.39
CA GLU A 330 23.41 1.62 -11.46
C GLU A 330 22.37 2.74 -11.59
N ILE A 331 22.63 3.90 -10.99
CA ILE A 331 21.82 5.09 -11.21
C ILE A 331 22.22 5.70 -12.55
N ILE A 332 21.31 5.68 -13.52
CA ILE A 332 21.54 6.20 -14.87
C ILE A 332 21.20 7.68 -14.96
N ALA A 333 20.10 8.06 -14.32
CA ALA A 333 19.63 9.44 -14.27
C ALA A 333 18.84 9.69 -12.99
N PHE A 334 18.86 10.92 -12.51
CA PHE A 334 18.06 11.36 -11.39
C PHE A 334 17.76 12.86 -11.51
N GLY A 335 16.65 13.29 -10.93
CA GLY A 335 16.20 14.67 -10.99
C GLY A 335 14.70 14.79 -11.16
N THR A 336 14.24 15.99 -11.53
CA THR A 336 12.82 16.14 -11.93
C THR A 336 12.54 15.37 -13.22
N PRO A 337 11.27 15.05 -13.52
CA PRO A 337 10.92 14.39 -14.78
C PRO A 337 11.52 15.09 -16.01
N GLU A 338 11.54 16.44 -16.02
CA GLU A 338 12.11 17.25 -17.10
C GLU A 338 13.63 17.05 -17.21
N MET A 339 14.35 17.00 -16.07
CA MET A 339 15.81 16.75 -16.06
C MET A 339 16.12 15.35 -16.58
N VAL A 340 15.36 14.34 -16.14
CA VAL A 340 15.54 12.95 -16.57
C VAL A 340 15.23 12.82 -18.08
N SER A 341 14.24 13.55 -18.59
CA SER A 341 13.88 13.55 -20.02
C SER A 341 15.00 14.05 -20.94
N GLN A 342 15.94 14.82 -20.42
CA GLN A 342 17.10 15.33 -21.16
C GLN A 342 18.30 14.37 -21.15
N SER A 343 18.26 13.33 -20.34
CA SER A 343 19.33 12.34 -20.24
C SER A 343 19.33 11.37 -21.41
N ASN A 344 20.37 11.39 -22.23
CA ASN A 344 20.53 10.47 -23.36
C ASN A 344 20.78 9.01 -22.93
N LYS A 345 21.21 8.80 -21.69
CA LYS A 345 21.48 7.46 -21.14
C LYS A 345 20.23 6.79 -20.56
N SER A 346 19.20 7.58 -20.24
CA SER A 346 17.97 7.08 -19.64
C SER A 346 16.95 6.69 -20.69
N PHE A 347 16.59 5.42 -20.76
CA PHE A 347 15.45 4.97 -21.57
C PHE A 347 14.14 5.59 -21.09
N THR A 348 13.94 5.64 -19.78
CA THR A 348 12.80 6.34 -19.16
C THR A 348 12.73 7.79 -19.64
N GLY A 349 13.86 8.51 -19.65
CA GLY A 349 13.96 9.87 -20.12
C GLY A 349 13.58 10.06 -21.60
N GLN A 350 14.00 9.14 -22.46
CA GLN A 350 13.66 9.18 -23.89
C GLN A 350 12.15 9.04 -24.12
N PHE A 351 11.46 8.20 -23.33
CA PHE A 351 10.01 8.05 -23.41
C PHE A 351 9.29 9.25 -22.77
N LEU A 352 9.75 9.73 -21.61
CA LEU A 352 9.19 10.91 -20.95
C LEU A 352 9.18 12.15 -21.85
N LYS A 353 10.22 12.34 -22.64
CA LYS A 353 10.35 13.46 -23.59
C LYS A 353 9.18 13.57 -24.58
N LYS A 354 8.46 12.46 -24.83
CA LYS A 354 7.30 12.44 -25.73
C LYS A 354 5.98 12.69 -24.98
N HIS A 355 6.00 12.67 -23.66
CA HIS A 355 4.80 12.75 -22.80
C HIS A 355 4.79 13.99 -21.88
N LEU A 356 5.88 14.73 -21.78
CA LEU A 356 5.99 16.04 -21.16
C LEU A 356 5.70 17.12 -22.19
#